data_0015bb120b36f0ded28bafa7c31e9984
#
_entry.id   0015bb120b36f0ded28bafa7c31e9984
#
_cell.length_a   1.000
_cell.length_b   1.000
_cell.length_c   1.000
_cell.angle_alpha   90.00
_cell.angle_beta   90.00
_cell.angle_gamma   90.00
#
_symmetry.space_group_name_H-M   'P 1'
#
loop_
_entity.id
_entity.type
_entity.pdbx_description
1 polymer ?
#
loop_
_entity_poly.entity_id
_entity_poly.type
_entity_poly.pdbx_seq_one_letter_code
_entity_poly.pdbx_strand_id
1 'polypeptide(L)'
;FEKGKGKVWLMFIEQPARWLRWLYPHALWRMSPEDHSVYLTFDDGPIPEATPFILDTLDKYGAKATFFMVGDNVRKYPELYKEVVQRGHLVGNHTYHHLGSFKHFTLTYAVDVTEANALIKSKFFRPPHGWLRHSVYWWVKKHYRVVMWDLVTRDYSKWLTGKDVLNNVKKYARNGSIITFHDSLKSIDKLHYALPRALEWLKHEGYEFKIFEEGD
;
A
#
# COMPACT_ATOMS: atom_id res chain seq x y z
N PHE A 1 -18.41 3.04 -37.03
CA PHE A 1 -17.45 1.93 -36.78
C PHE A 1 -16.81 2.12 -35.43
N GLU A 2 -17.46 1.63 -34.38
CA GLU A 2 -16.90 1.52 -33.02
C GLU A 2 -16.25 0.13 -32.88
N LYS A 3 -14.94 0.07 -32.84
CA LYS A 3 -14.20 -1.12 -32.42
C LYS A 3 -13.13 -0.68 -31.42
N GLY A 4 -13.20 -1.18 -30.20
CA GLY A 4 -12.02 -1.17 -29.31
C GLY A 4 -12.19 -0.74 -27.85
N LYS A 5 -13.37 -0.83 -27.24
CA LYS A 5 -13.53 -0.49 -25.81
C LYS A 5 -13.65 -1.70 -24.86
N GLY A 6 -13.19 -2.88 -25.26
CA GLY A 6 -13.50 -4.13 -24.55
C GLY A 6 -12.44 -4.72 -23.62
N LYS A 7 -11.25 -4.12 -23.40
CA LYS A 7 -10.16 -4.83 -22.69
C LYS A 7 -9.47 -4.11 -21.54
N VAL A 8 -9.95 -2.96 -21.11
CA VAL A 8 -9.24 -2.18 -20.04
C VAL A 8 -9.92 -2.27 -18.66
N TRP A 9 -11.10 -2.86 -18.56
CA TRP A 9 -11.90 -2.84 -17.33
C TRP A 9 -11.42 -3.72 -16.18
N LEU A 10 -10.51 -4.66 -16.39
CA LEU A 10 -10.01 -5.58 -15.34
C LEU A 10 -8.85 -5.03 -14.50
N MET A 11 -8.28 -3.87 -14.84
CA MET A 11 -7.13 -3.29 -14.13
C MET A 11 -7.47 -2.22 -13.10
N PHE A 12 -8.74 -1.88 -12.89
CA PHE A 12 -9.13 -0.74 -12.06
C PHE A 12 -10.25 -1.11 -11.09
N ILE A 13 -9.97 -2.06 -10.23
CA ILE A 13 -10.94 -2.51 -9.23
C ILE A 13 -10.46 -1.99 -7.87
N GLU A 14 -11.29 -1.17 -7.21
CA GLU A 14 -11.03 -0.63 -5.87
C GLU A 14 -10.91 -1.75 -4.83
N GLN A 15 -11.69 -2.82 -5.01
CA GLN A 15 -11.60 -4.03 -4.18
C GLN A 15 -11.14 -5.23 -5.01
N PRO A 16 -10.24 -6.08 -4.49
CA PRO A 16 -9.77 -7.25 -5.22
C PRO A 16 -10.88 -8.26 -5.46
N ALA A 17 -10.97 -8.77 -6.69
CA ALA A 17 -11.91 -9.84 -7.02
C ALA A 17 -11.62 -11.08 -6.15
N ARG A 18 -12.66 -11.82 -5.78
CA ARG A 18 -12.54 -13.00 -4.88
C ARG A 18 -11.54 -14.04 -5.40
N TRP A 19 -11.52 -14.28 -6.73
CA TRP A 19 -10.61 -15.24 -7.34
C TRP A 19 -9.13 -14.83 -7.20
N LEU A 20 -8.82 -13.53 -7.11
CA LEU A 20 -7.44 -13.04 -6.95
C LEU A 20 -6.86 -13.48 -5.60
N ARG A 21 -7.69 -13.59 -4.57
CA ARG A 21 -7.28 -14.11 -3.25
C ARG A 21 -6.85 -15.56 -3.31
N TRP A 22 -7.41 -16.35 -4.21
CA TRP A 22 -7.02 -17.76 -4.41
C TRP A 22 -5.63 -17.91 -5.04
N LEU A 23 -5.17 -16.92 -5.81
CA LEU A 23 -3.82 -16.93 -6.38
C LEU A 23 -2.74 -16.74 -5.30
N TYR A 24 -3.08 -16.05 -4.21
CA TYR A 24 -2.15 -15.73 -3.12
C TYR A 24 -2.79 -16.09 -1.75
N PRO A 25 -2.98 -17.38 -1.45
CA PRO A 25 -3.86 -17.84 -0.37
C PRO A 25 -3.37 -17.50 1.04
N HIS A 26 -2.08 -17.21 1.22
CA HIS A 26 -1.49 -16.84 2.50
C HIS A 26 -1.14 -15.35 2.60
N ALA A 27 -1.54 -14.55 1.64
CA ALA A 27 -1.36 -13.11 1.71
C ALA A 27 -2.44 -12.47 2.57
N LEU A 28 -2.09 -11.40 3.27
CA LEU A 28 -3.04 -10.57 4.02
C LEU A 28 -3.79 -9.67 3.04
N TRP A 29 -5.09 -9.91 2.91
CA TRP A 29 -5.98 -9.09 2.07
C TRP A 29 -6.87 -8.18 2.90
N ARG A 30 -7.20 -8.63 4.10
CA ARG A 30 -8.06 -7.96 5.06
C ARG A 30 -7.81 -8.59 6.42
N MET A 31 -7.80 -7.79 7.46
CA MET A 31 -7.67 -8.24 8.84
C MET A 31 -9.00 -8.71 9.41
N SER A 32 -9.07 -9.01 10.71
CA SER A 32 -10.29 -9.51 11.32
C SER A 32 -11.50 -8.60 11.04
N PRO A 33 -12.61 -9.14 10.54
CA PRO A 33 -13.84 -8.39 10.36
C PRO A 33 -14.57 -8.07 11.68
N GLU A 34 -14.17 -8.70 12.78
CA GLU A 34 -14.74 -8.49 14.11
C GLU A 34 -14.20 -7.22 14.77
N ASP A 35 -12.97 -6.82 14.41
CA ASP A 35 -12.37 -5.60 14.92
C ASP A 35 -12.86 -4.38 14.14
N HIS A 36 -13.39 -3.38 14.84
CA HIS A 36 -13.78 -2.11 14.24
C HIS A 36 -12.55 -1.23 13.97
N SER A 37 -11.65 -1.75 13.14
CA SER A 37 -10.37 -1.13 12.82
C SER A 37 -10.10 -1.10 11.32
N VAL A 38 -9.20 -0.21 10.91
CA VAL A 38 -8.64 -0.15 9.55
C VAL A 38 -7.13 -0.07 9.62
N TYR A 39 -6.48 -0.54 8.57
CA TYR A 39 -5.03 -0.59 8.41
C TYR A 39 -4.65 0.31 7.24
N LEU A 40 -4.17 1.51 7.56
CA LEU A 40 -3.73 2.46 6.54
C LEU A 40 -2.38 2.05 6.01
N THR A 41 -2.22 2.02 4.69
CA THR A 41 -0.96 1.68 4.06
C THR A 41 -0.62 2.68 2.95
N PHE A 42 0.67 2.98 2.79
CA PHE A 42 1.21 3.88 1.78
C PHE A 42 2.31 3.16 1.00
N ASP A 43 2.22 3.18 -0.32
CA ASP A 43 3.18 2.52 -1.21
C ASP A 43 4.03 3.56 -1.96
N ASP A 44 5.19 3.18 -2.47
CA ASP A 44 6.11 3.90 -3.36
C ASP A 44 7.13 4.85 -2.68
N GLY A 45 6.86 5.37 -1.50
CA GLY A 45 7.75 6.28 -0.78
C GLY A 45 9.09 5.67 -0.29
N PRO A 46 9.85 6.42 0.53
CA PRO A 46 9.60 7.80 0.92
C PRO A 46 10.02 8.81 -0.15
N ILE A 47 9.30 9.93 -0.27
CA ILE A 47 9.68 11.06 -1.12
C ILE A 47 9.44 12.41 -0.40
N PRO A 48 10.29 13.43 -0.63
CA PRO A 48 10.17 14.73 0.06
C PRO A 48 8.86 15.46 -0.21
N GLU A 49 8.27 15.26 -1.38
CA GLU A 49 7.07 15.96 -1.81
C GLU A 49 5.79 15.44 -1.16
N ALA A 50 5.80 14.21 -0.64
CA ALA A 50 4.58 13.57 -0.14
C ALA A 50 4.71 13.07 1.30
N THR A 51 5.81 12.39 1.65
CA THR A 51 5.98 11.73 2.94
C THR A 51 5.78 12.67 4.14
N PRO A 52 6.37 13.88 4.20
CA PRO A 52 6.17 14.78 5.33
C PRO A 52 4.71 15.19 5.54
N PHE A 53 4.01 15.53 4.46
CA PHE A 53 2.58 15.87 4.53
C PHE A 53 1.73 14.70 5.05
N ILE A 54 2.02 13.48 4.61
CA ILE A 54 1.31 12.27 5.06
C ILE A 54 1.54 12.08 6.55
N LEU A 55 2.78 12.16 7.01
CA LEU A 55 3.16 12.00 8.42
C LEU A 55 2.47 13.03 9.31
N ASP A 56 2.52 14.31 8.94
CA ASP A 56 1.88 15.39 9.69
C ASP A 56 0.35 15.21 9.75
N THR A 57 -0.23 14.73 8.65
CA THR A 57 -1.66 14.43 8.60
C THR A 57 -2.01 13.26 9.52
N LEU A 58 -1.23 12.18 9.51
CA LEU A 58 -1.44 11.03 10.39
C LEU A 58 -1.32 11.42 11.87
N ASP A 59 -0.30 12.19 12.24
CA ASP A 59 -0.12 12.67 13.62
C ASP A 59 -1.29 13.52 14.10
N LYS A 60 -1.82 14.42 13.24
CA LYS A 60 -2.99 15.24 13.56
C LYS A 60 -4.21 14.42 13.98
N TYR A 61 -4.38 13.23 13.41
CA TYR A 61 -5.52 12.35 13.73
C TYR A 61 -5.17 11.25 14.72
N GLY A 62 -3.93 11.20 15.21
CA GLY A 62 -3.42 10.15 16.10
C GLY A 62 -3.38 8.78 15.42
N ALA A 63 -3.24 8.76 14.10
CA ALA A 63 -3.25 7.54 13.29
C ALA A 63 -1.83 7.01 13.09
N LYS A 64 -1.68 5.67 13.12
CA LYS A 64 -0.47 4.99 12.67
C LYS A 64 -0.75 4.24 11.37
N ALA A 65 0.28 4.04 10.56
CA ALA A 65 0.17 3.45 9.24
C ALA A 65 1.38 2.56 8.94
N THR A 66 1.28 1.77 7.87
CA THR A 66 2.39 0.98 7.33
C THR A 66 2.82 1.55 5.99
N PHE A 67 4.12 1.82 5.83
CA PHE A 67 4.71 2.36 4.62
C PHE A 67 5.49 1.26 3.89
N PHE A 68 5.02 0.84 2.72
CA PHE A 68 5.74 -0.09 1.84
C PHE A 68 6.68 0.71 0.94
N MET A 69 7.94 0.71 1.32
CA MET A 69 8.94 1.62 0.77
C MET A 69 9.77 0.98 -0.35
N VAL A 70 10.09 1.78 -1.35
CA VAL A 70 11.02 1.44 -2.43
C VAL A 70 12.45 1.64 -1.93
N GLY A 71 13.30 0.62 -2.05
CA GLY A 71 14.67 0.64 -1.50
C GLY A 71 15.52 1.78 -2.06
N ASP A 72 15.41 2.10 -3.35
CA ASP A 72 16.13 3.23 -3.96
C ASP A 72 15.71 4.58 -3.35
N ASN A 73 14.43 4.75 -2.99
CA ASN A 73 13.96 5.94 -2.29
C ASN A 73 14.49 6.01 -0.85
N VAL A 74 14.52 4.89 -0.14
CA VAL A 74 15.13 4.82 1.20
C VAL A 74 16.62 5.19 1.14
N ARG A 75 17.34 4.71 0.11
CA ARG A 75 18.75 5.08 -0.12
C ARG A 75 18.91 6.58 -0.40
N LYS A 76 18.01 7.17 -1.19
CA LYS A 76 18.05 8.61 -1.55
C LYS A 76 17.64 9.52 -0.40
N TYR A 77 16.68 9.10 0.40
CA TYR A 77 16.05 9.88 1.45
C TYR A 77 16.09 9.16 2.83
N PRO A 78 17.28 8.82 3.34
CA PRO A 78 17.41 8.02 4.56
C PRO A 78 16.85 8.74 5.80
N GLU A 79 16.84 10.07 5.81
CA GLU A 79 16.29 10.84 6.94
C GLU A 79 14.76 10.75 6.98
N LEU A 80 14.09 10.73 5.81
CA LEU A 80 12.63 10.50 5.76
C LEU A 80 12.26 9.09 6.23
N TYR A 81 13.06 8.09 5.84
CA TYR A 81 12.89 6.74 6.38
C TYR A 81 12.98 6.70 7.91
N LYS A 82 14.01 7.33 8.47
CA LYS A 82 14.18 7.42 9.93
C LYS A 82 13.00 8.14 10.58
N GLU A 83 12.54 9.22 9.98
CA GLU A 83 11.39 9.99 10.48
C GLU A 83 10.11 9.15 10.53
N VAL A 84 9.81 8.37 9.48
CA VAL A 84 8.68 7.44 9.47
C VAL A 84 8.75 6.46 10.65
N VAL A 85 9.92 5.85 10.86
CA VAL A 85 10.13 4.91 11.98
C VAL A 85 10.04 5.61 13.34
N GLN A 86 10.66 6.78 13.51
CA GLN A 86 10.66 7.55 14.76
C GLN A 86 9.26 8.02 15.16
N ARG A 87 8.41 8.33 14.18
CA ARG A 87 7.00 8.67 14.41
C ARG A 87 6.13 7.43 14.71
N GLY A 88 6.72 6.23 14.83
CA GLY A 88 6.05 4.99 15.25
C GLY A 88 5.20 4.34 14.17
N HIS A 89 5.50 4.59 12.90
CA HIS A 89 4.88 3.89 11.79
C HIS A 89 5.65 2.61 11.48
N LEU A 90 4.94 1.61 10.93
CA LEU A 90 5.55 0.38 10.46
C LEU A 90 6.10 0.58 9.05
N VAL A 91 7.21 -0.09 8.73
CA VAL A 91 7.78 -0.10 7.38
C VAL A 91 7.70 -1.49 6.77
N GLY A 92 7.46 -1.55 5.46
CA GLY A 92 7.40 -2.76 4.65
C GLY A 92 8.28 -2.63 3.41
N ASN A 93 8.63 -3.76 2.84
CA ASN A 93 9.45 -3.85 1.63
C ASN A 93 8.59 -3.76 0.37
N HIS A 94 8.95 -2.87 -0.56
CA HIS A 94 8.27 -2.69 -1.85
C HIS A 94 9.24 -2.85 -3.03
N THR A 95 10.23 -3.78 -2.90
CA THR A 95 11.36 -3.99 -3.81
C THR A 95 12.34 -2.80 -3.84
N TYR A 96 13.52 -3.00 -4.44
CA TYR A 96 14.51 -1.91 -4.51
C TYR A 96 14.22 -0.93 -5.64
N HIS A 97 13.89 -1.43 -6.84
CA HIS A 97 13.64 -0.62 -8.04
C HIS A 97 12.15 -0.59 -8.46
N HIS A 98 11.22 -0.93 -7.56
CA HIS A 98 9.79 -1.03 -7.87
C HIS A 98 9.51 -1.98 -9.04
N LEU A 99 10.15 -3.17 -9.05
CA LEU A 99 10.07 -4.11 -10.16
C LEU A 99 8.72 -4.84 -10.23
N GLY A 100 8.17 -4.96 -11.42
CA GLY A 100 7.05 -5.86 -11.69
C GLY A 100 7.52 -7.29 -11.95
N SER A 101 7.05 -8.27 -11.17
CA SER A 101 7.55 -9.66 -11.19
C SER A 101 7.40 -10.39 -12.52
N PHE A 102 6.42 -9.99 -13.35
CA PHE A 102 6.21 -10.61 -14.66
C PHE A 102 7.22 -10.21 -15.73
N LYS A 103 7.94 -9.12 -15.50
CA LYS A 103 8.95 -8.58 -16.44
C LYS A 103 10.37 -9.05 -16.13
N HIS A 104 10.57 -9.76 -15.01
CA HIS A 104 11.89 -10.15 -14.52
C HIS A 104 11.93 -11.64 -14.15
N PHE A 105 13.11 -12.25 -14.24
CA PHE A 105 13.31 -13.61 -13.75
C PHE A 105 13.17 -13.67 -12.23
N THR A 106 12.78 -14.83 -11.69
CA THR A 106 12.57 -15.01 -10.25
C THR A 106 13.79 -14.64 -9.43
N LEU A 107 14.99 -15.03 -9.87
CA LEU A 107 16.23 -14.72 -9.16
C LEU A 107 16.52 -13.20 -9.15
N THR A 108 16.37 -12.52 -10.28
CA THR A 108 16.54 -11.06 -10.37
C THR A 108 15.59 -10.33 -9.42
N TYR A 109 14.33 -10.76 -9.39
CA TYR A 109 13.35 -10.20 -8.49
C TYR A 109 13.68 -10.46 -7.01
N ALA A 110 14.14 -11.68 -6.70
CA ALA A 110 14.55 -12.05 -5.34
C ALA A 110 15.75 -11.23 -4.85
N VAL A 111 16.74 -10.99 -5.71
CA VAL A 111 17.87 -10.10 -5.41
C VAL A 111 17.38 -8.70 -5.10
N ASP A 112 16.53 -8.13 -5.95
CA ASP A 112 15.98 -6.78 -5.77
C ASP A 112 15.21 -6.63 -4.45
N VAL A 113 14.40 -7.64 -4.07
CA VAL A 113 13.72 -7.67 -2.77
C VAL A 113 14.71 -7.74 -1.62
N THR A 114 15.76 -8.54 -1.74
CA THR A 114 16.77 -8.73 -0.68
C THR A 114 17.61 -7.46 -0.50
N GLU A 115 18.00 -6.79 -1.59
CA GLU A 115 18.70 -5.50 -1.56
C GLU A 115 17.86 -4.41 -0.86
N ALA A 116 16.58 -4.32 -1.19
CA ALA A 116 15.66 -3.42 -0.48
C ALA A 116 15.63 -3.73 1.02
N ASN A 117 15.56 -5.02 1.37
CA ASN A 117 15.44 -5.42 2.77
C ASN A 117 16.72 -5.20 3.59
N ALA A 118 17.86 -5.11 2.95
CA ALA A 118 19.10 -4.70 3.63
C ALA A 118 18.99 -3.28 4.23
N LEU A 119 18.20 -2.41 3.60
CA LEU A 119 17.93 -1.05 4.08
C LEU A 119 16.69 -0.97 4.98
N ILE A 120 15.57 -1.59 4.57
CA ILE A 120 14.25 -1.46 5.19
C ILE A 120 14.11 -2.34 6.45
N LYS A 121 14.73 -3.54 6.45
CA LYS A 121 14.74 -4.49 7.57
C LYS A 121 13.33 -4.87 8.07
N SER A 122 12.46 -5.23 7.14
CA SER A 122 11.07 -5.59 7.44
C SER A 122 10.78 -7.06 7.16
N LYS A 123 9.82 -7.63 7.89
CA LYS A 123 9.20 -8.94 7.62
C LYS A 123 7.98 -8.82 6.69
N PHE A 124 7.48 -7.61 6.47
CA PHE A 124 6.33 -7.35 5.62
C PHE A 124 6.78 -6.96 4.21
N PHE A 125 6.08 -7.51 3.23
CA PHE A 125 6.36 -7.26 1.82
C PHE A 125 5.05 -7.02 1.06
N ARG A 126 5.05 -6.00 0.19
CA ARG A 126 3.97 -5.79 -0.78
C ARG A 126 4.55 -5.77 -2.19
N PRO A 127 4.00 -6.55 -3.14
CA PRO A 127 4.51 -6.54 -4.51
C PRO A 127 4.12 -5.25 -5.24
N PRO A 128 5.04 -4.61 -5.97
CA PRO A 128 4.71 -3.55 -6.92
C PRO A 128 3.60 -3.97 -7.88
N HIS A 129 2.68 -3.05 -8.17
CA HIS A 129 1.51 -3.27 -9.03
C HIS A 129 0.51 -4.33 -8.52
N GLY A 130 0.72 -4.90 -7.33
CA GLY A 130 -0.18 -5.90 -6.75
C GLY A 130 -0.13 -7.28 -7.38
N TRP A 131 0.89 -7.61 -8.18
CA TRP A 131 0.99 -8.88 -8.90
C TRP A 131 2.32 -9.57 -8.67
N LEU A 132 2.24 -10.89 -8.43
CA LEU A 132 3.41 -11.76 -8.36
C LEU A 132 3.27 -12.95 -9.31
N ARG A 133 4.36 -13.26 -10.03
CA ARG A 133 4.50 -14.56 -10.69
C ARG A 133 4.47 -15.65 -9.63
N HIS A 134 3.86 -16.78 -9.90
CA HIS A 134 3.67 -17.84 -8.92
C HIS A 134 4.99 -18.31 -8.27
N SER A 135 6.06 -18.50 -9.05
CA SER A 135 7.38 -18.86 -8.54
C SER A 135 7.96 -17.81 -7.59
N VAL A 136 7.75 -16.54 -7.88
CA VAL A 136 8.16 -15.41 -7.02
C VAL A 136 7.34 -15.38 -5.74
N TYR A 137 6.03 -15.58 -5.83
CA TYR A 137 5.16 -15.62 -4.67
C TYR A 137 5.56 -16.70 -3.68
N TRP A 138 5.85 -17.92 -4.16
CA TRP A 138 6.27 -19.02 -3.30
C TRP A 138 7.63 -18.78 -2.65
N TRP A 139 8.52 -18.04 -3.30
CA TRP A 139 9.78 -17.63 -2.70
C TRP A 139 9.55 -16.52 -1.65
N VAL A 140 8.83 -15.45 -2.00
CA VAL A 140 8.59 -14.30 -1.11
C VAL A 140 7.87 -14.74 0.17
N LYS A 141 6.83 -15.57 0.07
CA LYS A 141 6.04 -16.01 1.25
C LYS A 141 6.81 -16.85 2.26
N LYS A 142 7.95 -17.44 1.85
CA LYS A 142 8.84 -18.16 2.78
C LYS A 142 9.69 -17.23 3.64
N HIS A 143 9.88 -15.99 3.20
CA HIS A 143 10.79 -15.03 3.82
C HIS A 143 10.06 -13.82 4.39
N TYR A 144 8.86 -13.53 3.88
CA TYR A 144 8.10 -12.34 4.20
C TYR A 144 6.62 -12.65 4.39
N ARG A 145 5.96 -11.86 5.22
CA ARG A 145 4.50 -11.78 5.26
C ARG A 145 4.02 -10.91 4.09
N VAL A 146 3.36 -11.52 3.13
CA VAL A 146 2.87 -10.79 1.94
C VAL A 146 1.58 -10.06 2.30
N VAL A 147 1.59 -8.75 2.13
CA VAL A 147 0.44 -7.87 2.38
C VAL A 147 -0.10 -7.36 1.05
N MET A 148 -1.36 -7.60 0.82
CA MET A 148 -2.13 -7.08 -0.33
C MET A 148 -3.03 -5.93 0.13
N TRP A 149 -4.28 -5.84 -0.37
CA TRP A 149 -5.23 -4.80 0.00
C TRP A 149 -6.67 -5.32 0.00
N ASP A 150 -7.50 -4.74 0.82
CA ASP A 150 -8.95 -4.88 0.74
C ASP A 150 -9.56 -3.73 -0.08
N LEU A 151 -8.92 -2.56 -0.01
CA LEU A 151 -9.29 -1.36 -0.74
C LEU A 151 -8.05 -0.64 -1.28
N VAL A 152 -7.96 -0.43 -2.59
CA VAL A 152 -7.05 0.55 -3.20
C VAL A 152 -7.82 1.83 -3.55
N THR A 153 -7.33 2.95 -3.07
CA THR A 153 -8.02 4.25 -3.20
C THR A 153 -7.97 4.82 -4.61
N ARG A 154 -7.03 4.34 -5.44
CA ARG A 154 -6.73 4.79 -6.81
C ARG A 154 -6.30 6.26 -6.89
N ASP A 155 -5.67 6.75 -5.86
CA ASP A 155 -5.10 8.10 -5.78
C ASP A 155 -4.06 8.39 -6.86
N TYR A 156 -3.37 7.38 -7.39
CA TYR A 156 -2.44 7.48 -8.53
C TYR A 156 -3.14 7.67 -9.89
N SER A 157 -4.47 7.48 -9.97
CA SER A 157 -5.19 7.53 -11.23
C SER A 157 -5.34 8.96 -11.76
N LYS A 158 -4.87 9.22 -12.97
CA LYS A 158 -5.05 10.52 -13.64
C LYS A 158 -6.50 10.88 -13.97
N TRP A 159 -7.41 9.91 -13.86
CA TRP A 159 -8.83 10.07 -14.17
C TRP A 159 -9.70 10.40 -12.96
N LEU A 160 -9.14 10.29 -11.75
CA LEU A 160 -9.87 10.54 -10.51
C LEU A 160 -9.41 11.86 -9.88
N THR A 161 -10.36 12.50 -9.21
CA THR A 161 -10.14 13.68 -8.37
C THR A 161 -9.89 13.27 -6.92
N GLY A 162 -9.44 14.18 -6.06
CA GLY A 162 -9.34 13.92 -4.62
C GLY A 162 -10.69 13.59 -3.98
N LYS A 163 -11.81 14.13 -4.52
CA LYS A 163 -13.16 13.78 -4.07
C LYS A 163 -13.53 12.33 -4.42
N ASP A 164 -13.12 11.84 -5.58
CA ASP A 164 -13.36 10.45 -5.97
C ASP A 164 -12.56 9.49 -5.09
N VAL A 165 -11.31 9.84 -4.77
CA VAL A 165 -10.45 9.08 -3.84
C VAL A 165 -11.11 8.99 -2.46
N LEU A 166 -11.61 10.11 -1.91
CA LEU A 166 -12.37 10.13 -0.67
C LEU A 166 -13.64 9.27 -0.75
N ASN A 167 -14.38 9.37 -1.84
CA ASN A 167 -15.60 8.58 -2.05
C ASN A 167 -15.29 7.08 -2.11
N ASN A 168 -14.16 6.67 -2.68
CA ASN A 168 -13.71 5.27 -2.66
C ASN A 168 -13.49 4.79 -1.23
N VAL A 169 -12.85 5.60 -0.37
CA VAL A 169 -12.69 5.25 1.04
C VAL A 169 -14.05 5.09 1.72
N LYS A 170 -14.93 6.10 1.61
CA LYS A 170 -16.26 6.08 2.25
C LYS A 170 -17.13 4.91 1.80
N LYS A 171 -17.02 4.53 0.54
CA LYS A 171 -17.86 3.48 -0.05
C LYS A 171 -17.39 2.07 0.29
N TYR A 172 -16.09 1.85 0.40
CA TYR A 172 -15.53 0.50 0.44
C TYR A 172 -14.79 0.16 1.74
N ALA A 173 -14.48 1.14 2.60
CA ALA A 173 -13.89 0.86 3.91
C ALA A 173 -14.87 0.06 4.77
N ARG A 174 -14.34 -0.92 5.48
CA ARG A 174 -15.06 -1.82 6.37
C ARG A 174 -14.11 -2.38 7.43
N ASN A 175 -14.65 -3.01 8.44
CA ASN A 175 -13.88 -3.61 9.54
C ASN A 175 -12.71 -4.44 9.01
N GLY A 176 -11.51 -4.21 9.51
CA GLY A 176 -10.30 -4.90 9.11
C GLY A 176 -9.76 -4.53 7.72
N SER A 177 -10.31 -3.50 7.05
CA SER A 177 -9.82 -3.10 5.72
C SER A 177 -8.36 -2.68 5.75
N ILE A 178 -7.57 -3.29 4.87
CA ILE A 178 -6.25 -2.79 4.47
C ILE A 178 -6.48 -1.79 3.34
N ILE A 179 -6.28 -0.50 3.64
CA ILE A 179 -6.54 0.61 2.73
C ILE A 179 -5.22 1.09 2.15
N THR A 180 -5.09 1.06 0.83
CA THR A 180 -3.86 1.45 0.14
C THR A 180 -4.00 2.83 -0.50
N PHE A 181 -3.15 3.73 -0.06
CA PHE A 181 -2.77 5.00 -0.67
C PHE A 181 -1.37 4.89 -1.26
N HIS A 182 -0.91 5.92 -1.99
CA HIS A 182 0.44 5.95 -2.55
C HIS A 182 1.17 7.22 -2.14
N ASP A 183 2.34 7.04 -1.57
CA ASP A 183 3.30 8.09 -1.23
C ASP A 183 4.14 8.42 -2.48
N SER A 184 3.51 9.09 -3.45
CA SER A 184 4.10 9.33 -4.77
C SER A 184 3.67 10.66 -5.39
N LEU A 185 4.47 11.18 -6.34
CA LEU A 185 4.17 12.40 -7.09
C LEU A 185 2.83 12.35 -7.84
N LYS A 186 2.36 11.14 -8.23
CA LYS A 186 1.09 10.97 -8.94
C LYS A 186 -0.12 11.15 -8.02
N SER A 187 0.07 10.97 -6.73
CA SER A 187 -1.00 10.87 -5.74
C SER A 187 -1.12 12.13 -4.89
N ILE A 188 -0.01 12.85 -4.65
CA ILE A 188 0.06 13.90 -3.62
C ILE A 188 -0.99 14.99 -3.76
N ASP A 189 -1.26 15.49 -4.96
CA ASP A 189 -2.27 16.53 -5.18
C ASP A 189 -3.67 16.08 -4.71
N LYS A 190 -3.99 14.79 -4.91
CA LYS A 190 -5.26 14.22 -4.47
C LYS A 190 -5.27 13.93 -2.99
N LEU A 191 -4.11 13.52 -2.43
CA LEU A 191 -3.96 13.25 -1.01
C LEU A 191 -4.15 14.51 -0.16
N HIS A 192 -3.71 15.68 -0.61
CA HIS A 192 -3.99 16.94 0.07
C HIS A 192 -5.48 17.18 0.34
N TYR A 193 -6.34 16.75 -0.56
CA TYR A 193 -7.78 16.80 -0.37
C TYR A 193 -8.33 15.59 0.38
N ALA A 194 -7.95 14.39 -0.06
CA ALA A 194 -8.60 13.13 0.32
C ALA A 194 -8.15 12.62 1.69
N LEU A 195 -6.85 12.64 1.99
CA LEU A 195 -6.32 11.99 3.18
C LEU A 195 -6.86 12.59 4.48
N PRO A 196 -6.78 13.92 4.74
CA PRO A 196 -7.31 14.47 5.99
C PRO A 196 -8.81 14.19 6.16
N ARG A 197 -9.59 14.30 5.08
CA ARG A 197 -11.04 14.05 5.11
C ARG A 197 -11.39 12.56 5.26
N ALA A 198 -10.57 11.67 4.74
CA ALA A 198 -10.72 10.24 4.93
C ALA A 198 -10.46 9.84 6.38
N LEU A 199 -9.38 10.37 6.99
CA LEU A 199 -9.05 10.13 8.39
C LEU A 199 -10.13 10.68 9.32
N GLU A 200 -10.59 11.90 9.07
CA GLU A 200 -11.69 12.53 9.82
C GLU A 200 -12.96 11.66 9.76
N TRP A 201 -13.35 11.23 8.57
CA TRP A 201 -14.52 10.38 8.39
C TRP A 201 -14.36 9.02 9.05
N LEU A 202 -13.23 8.32 8.85
CA LEU A 202 -12.97 7.03 9.50
C LEU A 202 -13.02 7.14 11.02
N LYS A 203 -12.46 8.20 11.60
CA LYS A 203 -12.51 8.45 13.04
C LYS A 203 -13.93 8.76 13.52
N HIS A 204 -14.70 9.53 12.75
CA HIS A 204 -16.13 9.81 13.03
C HIS A 204 -16.99 8.54 13.00
N GLU A 205 -16.71 7.62 12.06
CA GLU A 205 -17.35 6.31 12.01
C GLU A 205 -16.89 5.36 13.15
N GLY A 206 -15.92 5.77 13.98
CA GLY A 206 -15.45 5.02 15.13
C GLY A 206 -14.33 4.02 14.83
N TYR A 207 -13.74 4.04 13.65
CA TYR A 207 -12.64 3.12 13.32
C TYR A 207 -11.38 3.44 14.11
N GLU A 208 -10.73 2.39 14.64
CA GLU A 208 -9.37 2.44 15.14
C GLU A 208 -8.36 2.30 14.01
N PHE A 209 -7.23 3.04 14.11
CA PHE A 209 -6.13 2.93 13.16
C PHE A 209 -5.07 1.98 13.72
N LYS A 210 -4.91 0.83 13.08
CA LYS A 210 -3.95 -0.20 13.51
C LYS A 210 -2.84 -0.38 12.48
N ILE A 211 -1.71 -0.92 12.92
CA ILE A 211 -0.61 -1.42 12.08
C ILE A 211 -0.53 -2.94 12.21
N PHE A 212 0.18 -3.59 11.30
CA PHE A 212 0.38 -5.04 11.35
C PHE A 212 1.29 -5.41 12.52
N GLU A 213 1.07 -6.59 13.09
CA GLU A 213 1.90 -7.18 14.14
C GLU A 213 2.65 -8.41 13.61
N GLU A 214 3.72 -8.84 14.28
CA GLU A 214 4.53 -9.99 13.83
C GLU A 214 3.75 -11.31 13.77
N GLY A 215 2.63 -11.41 14.47
CA GLY A 215 1.77 -12.60 14.54
C GLY A 215 0.67 -12.66 13.47
N ASP A 216 0.52 -11.60 12.69
CA ASP A 216 -0.55 -11.49 11.68
C ASP A 216 -0.41 -12.43 10.47
#